data_022ca77e389d478991948be97bf41b3f
#
_entry.id   022ca77e389d478991948be97bf41b3f
#
_cell.length_a   1.000
_cell.length_b   1.000
_cell.length_c   1.000
_cell.angle_alpha   90.00
_cell.angle_beta   90.00
_cell.angle_gamma   90.00
#
_symmetry.space_group_name_H-M   'P 1'
#
loop_
_entity.id
_entity.type
_entity.pdbx_description
1 polymer ?
#
loop_
_entity_poly.entity_id
_entity_poly.type
_entity_poly.pdbx_seq_one_letter_code
_entity_poly.pdbx_strand_id
1 'polypeptide(L)'
;YFAGCFARFHDPEGEAAATVKVLEANGIEVVVPEQHCCGIALITMGAERSVRADAERNLRSLLPLVDRGFTVVASAPSCGLALIEDYPRILGTDEARRLSDHTIDVHQYLWRLYQRGEMRTDFRAVPISVVYHNACHSVAQGITEEPIQLLKLIPGVDVRPIDDSCCGIAGTYGMKAENYDRAIEIGDPLFREIDRTKAEAILTGCGTCNIQIAHGVKRPVVHTMSILRRAYGV
;
A
#
# COMPACT_ATOMS: atom_id res chain seq x y z
N TYR A 1 10.26 -2.49 -8.03
CA TYR A 1 9.40 -2.01 -6.96
C TYR A 1 9.16 -0.50 -7.08
N PHE A 2 7.90 -0.09 -7.14
CA PHE A 2 7.50 1.30 -7.06
C PHE A 2 7.26 1.69 -5.59
N ALA A 3 8.27 2.28 -4.96
CA ALA A 3 8.20 2.74 -3.59
C ALA A 3 7.52 4.11 -3.51
N GLY A 4 6.32 4.17 -2.99
CA GLY A 4 5.58 5.42 -2.79
C GLY A 4 6.31 6.42 -1.88
N CYS A 5 5.89 7.69 -1.91
CA CYS A 5 6.53 8.74 -1.10
C CYS A 5 6.43 8.45 0.41
N PHE A 6 5.32 7.84 0.88
CA PHE A 6 5.20 7.45 2.28
C PHE A 6 6.25 6.40 2.64
N ALA A 7 6.37 5.33 1.86
CA ALA A 7 7.38 4.29 2.05
C ALA A 7 8.81 4.85 2.09
N ARG A 8 9.12 5.83 1.22
CA ARG A 8 10.47 6.41 1.11
C ARG A 8 10.83 7.38 2.22
N PHE A 9 9.88 8.18 2.71
CA PHE A 9 10.15 9.32 3.58
C PHE A 9 9.55 9.21 4.98
N HIS A 10 8.51 8.39 5.17
CA HIS A 10 7.84 8.23 6.46
C HIS A 10 8.09 6.86 7.07
N ASP A 11 8.06 5.80 6.27
CA ASP A 11 8.28 4.43 6.77
C ASP A 11 9.28 3.64 5.91
N PRO A 12 10.55 4.10 5.82
CA PRO A 12 11.56 3.46 4.98
C PRO A 12 11.89 2.02 5.43
N GLU A 13 11.77 1.72 6.72
CA GLU A 13 12.07 0.39 7.26
C GLU A 13 10.84 -0.54 7.30
N GLY A 14 9.69 -0.04 7.70
CA GLY A 14 8.48 -0.85 7.89
C GLY A 14 7.71 -1.12 6.59
N GLU A 15 7.80 -0.24 5.60
CA GLU A 15 7.19 -0.45 4.29
C GLU A 15 8.23 -0.68 3.18
N ALA A 16 9.13 0.28 2.94
CA ALA A 16 10.00 0.19 1.76
C ALA A 16 10.99 -0.98 1.84
N ALA A 17 11.86 -1.00 2.86
CA ALA A 17 12.84 -2.07 3.03
C ALA A 17 12.17 -3.41 3.34
N ALA A 18 11.06 -3.40 4.10
CA ALA A 18 10.30 -4.62 4.36
C ALA A 18 9.75 -5.24 3.08
N THR A 19 9.20 -4.44 2.17
CA THR A 19 8.70 -4.93 0.87
C THR A 19 9.81 -5.58 0.06
N VAL A 20 10.97 -4.92 -0.09
CA VAL A 20 12.11 -5.47 -0.81
C VAL A 20 12.55 -6.81 -0.19
N LYS A 21 12.77 -6.83 1.13
CA LYS A 21 13.24 -8.03 1.84
C LYS A 21 12.25 -9.20 1.78
N VAL A 22 10.96 -8.93 1.84
CA VAL A 22 9.92 -9.96 1.69
C VAL A 22 9.93 -10.55 0.28
N LEU A 23 10.05 -9.73 -0.75
CA LEU A 23 10.15 -10.21 -2.14
C LEU A 23 11.43 -11.02 -2.36
N GLU A 24 12.59 -10.51 -1.93
CA GLU A 24 13.88 -11.20 -2.02
C GLU A 24 13.90 -12.54 -1.23
N ALA A 25 13.24 -12.59 -0.06
CA ALA A 25 13.08 -13.84 0.70
C ALA A 25 12.33 -14.92 -0.08
N ASN A 26 11.51 -14.53 -1.05
CA ASN A 26 10.81 -15.43 -1.97
C ASN A 26 11.59 -15.67 -3.29
N GLY A 27 12.88 -15.29 -3.36
CA GLY A 27 13.72 -15.49 -4.54
C GLY A 27 13.42 -14.55 -5.70
N ILE A 28 12.68 -13.46 -5.45
CA ILE A 28 12.34 -12.47 -6.48
C ILE A 28 13.48 -11.45 -6.59
N GLU A 29 13.98 -11.25 -7.82
CA GLU A 29 14.89 -10.14 -8.12
C GLU A 29 14.13 -8.81 -8.02
N VAL A 30 14.59 -7.91 -7.16
CA VAL A 30 13.94 -6.61 -6.93
C VAL A 30 14.82 -5.48 -7.46
N VAL A 31 14.26 -4.68 -8.36
CA VAL A 31 14.87 -3.43 -8.85
C VAL A 31 14.04 -2.26 -8.34
N VAL A 32 14.69 -1.28 -7.71
CA VAL A 32 14.07 -0.01 -7.31
C VAL A 32 14.64 1.07 -8.23
N PRO A 33 13.98 1.39 -9.35
CA PRO A 33 14.48 2.38 -10.30
C PRO A 33 14.34 3.80 -9.77
N GLU A 34 14.92 4.77 -10.46
CA GLU A 34 14.60 6.17 -10.22
C GLU A 34 13.11 6.40 -10.46
N GLN A 35 12.45 7.10 -9.55
CA GLN A 35 11.00 7.32 -9.61
C GLN A 35 10.60 8.63 -8.96
N HIS A 36 9.55 9.22 -9.50
CA HIS A 36 8.89 10.42 -8.98
C HIS A 36 7.62 10.04 -8.23
N CYS A 37 7.00 11.00 -7.56
CA CYS A 37 5.69 10.77 -6.91
C CYS A 37 4.68 10.25 -7.95
N CYS A 38 3.81 9.31 -7.54
CA CYS A 38 2.72 8.84 -8.40
C CYS A 38 1.71 9.94 -8.76
N GLY A 39 1.68 11.02 -8.00
CA GLY A 39 0.84 12.18 -8.26
C GLY A 39 -0.57 12.10 -7.69
N ILE A 40 -0.97 11.02 -7.03
CA ILE A 40 -2.36 10.83 -6.55
C ILE A 40 -2.86 12.01 -5.70
N ALA A 41 -2.01 12.61 -4.89
CA ALA A 41 -2.35 13.77 -4.08
C ALA A 41 -2.73 15.00 -4.93
N LEU A 42 -2.04 15.21 -6.03
CA LEU A 42 -2.34 16.30 -6.98
C LEU A 42 -3.56 15.97 -7.84
N ILE A 43 -3.76 14.70 -8.20
CA ILE A 43 -4.94 14.23 -8.94
C ILE A 43 -6.20 14.51 -8.13
N THR A 44 -6.21 14.16 -6.85
CA THR A 44 -7.36 14.41 -5.95
C THR A 44 -7.66 15.90 -5.75
N MET A 45 -6.69 16.77 -6.04
CA MET A 45 -6.85 18.24 -6.01
C MET A 45 -7.23 18.83 -7.39
N GLY A 46 -7.41 18.00 -8.42
CA GLY A 46 -7.70 18.45 -9.79
C GLY A 46 -6.50 19.05 -10.53
N ALA A 47 -5.27 18.88 -10.01
CA ALA A 47 -4.04 19.44 -10.58
C ALA A 47 -3.36 18.48 -11.59
N GLU A 48 -4.12 17.85 -12.47
CA GLU A 48 -3.66 16.81 -13.40
C GLU A 48 -2.49 17.25 -14.30
N ARG A 49 -2.46 18.54 -14.70
CA ARG A 49 -1.36 19.07 -15.51
C ARG A 49 0.00 18.96 -14.81
N SER A 50 0.02 19.13 -13.48
CA SER A 50 1.23 19.00 -12.67
C SER A 50 1.71 17.56 -12.55
N VAL A 51 0.79 16.60 -12.62
CA VAL A 51 1.09 15.17 -12.54
C VAL A 51 1.70 14.64 -13.84
N ARG A 52 1.30 15.18 -14.99
CA ARG A 52 1.71 14.68 -16.31
C ARG A 52 3.23 14.52 -16.44
N ALA A 53 4.00 15.52 -16.03
CA ALA A 53 5.46 15.50 -16.15
C ALA A 53 6.09 14.38 -15.30
N ASP A 54 5.60 14.16 -14.08
CA ASP A 54 6.10 13.08 -13.21
C ASP A 54 5.64 11.71 -13.71
N ALA A 55 4.42 11.60 -14.22
CA ALA A 55 3.93 10.38 -14.84
C ALA A 55 4.78 9.97 -16.06
N GLU A 56 5.10 10.93 -16.94
CA GLU A 56 5.99 10.69 -18.08
C GLU A 56 7.42 10.29 -17.66
N ARG A 57 7.96 10.86 -16.56
CA ARG A 57 9.24 10.45 -16.01
C ARG A 57 9.19 9.02 -15.46
N ASN A 58 8.12 8.68 -14.74
CA ASN A 58 7.92 7.33 -14.23
C ASN A 58 7.78 6.31 -15.36
N LEU A 59 7.07 6.64 -16.45
CA LEU A 59 7.00 5.79 -17.64
C LEU A 59 8.39 5.54 -18.25
N ARG A 60 9.21 6.59 -18.41
CA ARG A 60 10.58 6.45 -18.96
C ARG A 60 11.46 5.56 -18.10
N SER A 61 11.26 5.55 -16.79
CA SER A 61 12.05 4.74 -15.86
C SER A 61 11.56 3.30 -15.76
N LEU A 62 10.25 3.08 -15.80
CA LEU A 62 9.64 1.77 -15.54
C LEU A 62 9.51 0.92 -16.81
N LEU A 63 9.14 1.50 -17.96
CA LEU A 63 8.91 0.73 -19.19
C LEU A 63 10.09 -0.08 -19.68
N PRO A 64 11.35 0.41 -19.63
CA PRO A 64 12.50 -0.42 -20.00
C PRO A 64 12.66 -1.68 -19.15
N LEU A 65 12.17 -1.66 -17.90
CA LEU A 65 12.16 -2.83 -17.03
C LEU A 65 11.00 -3.77 -17.41
N VAL A 66 9.83 -3.21 -17.70
CA VAL A 66 8.68 -3.97 -18.22
C VAL A 66 9.06 -4.71 -19.51
N ASP A 67 9.77 -4.06 -20.43
CA ASP A 67 10.25 -4.65 -21.68
C ASP A 67 11.26 -5.79 -21.47
N ARG A 68 11.92 -5.83 -20.31
CA ARG A 68 12.79 -6.91 -19.86
C ARG A 68 12.05 -8.02 -19.10
N GLY A 69 10.72 -7.95 -18.98
CA GLY A 69 9.89 -8.94 -18.33
C GLY A 69 9.65 -8.71 -16.83
N PHE A 70 10.04 -7.55 -16.28
CA PHE A 70 9.72 -7.22 -14.90
C PHE A 70 8.25 -6.80 -14.73
N THR A 71 7.68 -7.20 -13.60
CA THR A 71 6.38 -6.71 -13.13
C THR A 71 6.60 -5.51 -12.22
N VAL A 72 5.80 -4.47 -12.36
CA VAL A 72 5.83 -3.31 -11.45
C VAL A 72 4.97 -3.62 -10.23
N VAL A 73 5.58 -3.68 -9.06
CA VAL A 73 4.91 -3.98 -7.80
C VAL A 73 4.84 -2.72 -6.95
N ALA A 74 3.64 -2.33 -6.51
CA ALA A 74 3.42 -1.20 -5.58
C ALA A 74 3.00 -1.72 -4.21
N SER A 75 3.57 -1.18 -3.12
CA SER A 75 3.15 -1.49 -1.75
C SER A 75 2.00 -0.61 -1.27
N ALA A 76 1.92 0.62 -1.77
CA ALA A 76 0.87 1.56 -1.43
C ALA A 76 -0.27 1.49 -2.46
N PRO A 77 -1.50 1.14 -2.07
CA PRO A 77 -2.64 1.01 -3.00
C PRO A 77 -2.97 2.32 -3.72
N SER A 78 -2.73 3.46 -3.08
CA SER A 78 -2.89 4.77 -3.72
C SER A 78 -1.93 4.97 -4.90
N CYS A 79 -0.69 4.49 -4.77
CA CYS A 79 0.28 4.53 -5.87
C CYS A 79 -0.09 3.52 -6.96
N GLY A 80 -0.49 2.30 -6.59
CA GLY A 80 -0.97 1.29 -7.52
C GLY A 80 -2.12 1.81 -8.37
N LEU A 81 -3.15 2.38 -7.74
CA LEU A 81 -4.31 2.96 -8.42
C LEU A 81 -3.90 4.05 -9.42
N ALA A 82 -2.99 4.94 -9.01
CA ALA A 82 -2.51 6.00 -9.91
C ALA A 82 -1.83 5.44 -11.16
N LEU A 83 -0.98 4.42 -11.02
CA LEU A 83 -0.31 3.78 -12.16
C LEU A 83 -1.28 2.99 -13.04
N ILE A 84 -2.27 2.33 -12.43
CA ILE A 84 -3.20 1.44 -13.15
C ILE A 84 -4.31 2.23 -13.85
N GLU A 85 -4.90 3.22 -13.19
CA GLU A 85 -6.08 3.92 -13.71
C GLU A 85 -5.79 5.35 -14.16
N ASP A 86 -5.11 6.14 -13.31
CA ASP A 86 -4.95 7.57 -13.57
C ASP A 86 -3.94 7.85 -14.69
N TYR A 87 -2.82 7.14 -14.76
CA TYR A 87 -1.83 7.39 -15.82
C TYR A 87 -2.41 7.14 -17.21
N PRO A 88 -3.08 6.01 -17.50
CA PRO A 88 -3.77 5.84 -18.78
C PRO A 88 -4.79 6.94 -19.10
N ARG A 89 -5.55 7.38 -18.09
CA ARG A 89 -6.55 8.44 -18.24
C ARG A 89 -5.93 9.81 -18.53
N ILE A 90 -4.86 10.19 -17.79
CA ILE A 90 -4.21 11.50 -17.87
C ILE A 90 -3.35 11.62 -19.13
N LEU A 91 -2.60 10.58 -19.46
CA LEU A 91 -1.65 10.58 -20.57
C LEU A 91 -2.33 10.21 -21.91
N GLY A 92 -3.25 9.25 -21.90
CA GLY A 92 -3.96 8.78 -23.09
C GLY A 92 -3.10 7.96 -24.05
N THR A 93 -1.93 7.45 -23.60
CA THR A 93 -0.95 6.79 -24.46
C THR A 93 -0.94 5.26 -24.27
N ASP A 94 -0.44 4.53 -25.28
CA ASP A 94 -0.30 3.08 -25.20
C ASP A 94 0.79 2.65 -24.19
N GLU A 95 1.81 3.48 -24.00
CA GLU A 95 2.84 3.29 -22.98
C GLU A 95 2.25 3.29 -21.57
N ALA A 96 1.32 4.22 -21.30
CA ALA A 96 0.64 4.29 -20.00
C ALA A 96 -0.26 3.08 -19.78
N ARG A 97 -0.98 2.61 -20.81
CA ARG A 97 -1.77 1.37 -20.76
C ARG A 97 -0.89 0.15 -20.51
N ARG A 98 0.23 0.07 -21.22
CA ARG A 98 1.20 -1.04 -21.04
C ARG A 98 1.80 -1.07 -19.63
N LEU A 99 2.12 0.09 -19.04
CA LEU A 99 2.55 0.16 -17.64
C LEU A 99 1.46 -0.33 -16.71
N SER A 100 0.22 0.11 -16.92
CA SER A 100 -0.97 -0.33 -16.15
C SER A 100 -1.10 -1.85 -16.16
N ASP A 101 -1.05 -2.49 -17.33
CA ASP A 101 -1.19 -3.94 -17.51
C ASP A 101 -0.10 -4.74 -16.80
N HIS A 102 1.06 -4.14 -16.52
CA HIS A 102 2.18 -4.75 -15.83
C HIS A 102 2.35 -4.28 -14.38
N THR A 103 1.37 -3.55 -13.85
CA THR A 103 1.38 -3.05 -12.46
C THR A 103 0.45 -3.89 -11.58
N ILE A 104 0.91 -4.24 -10.38
CA ILE A 104 0.15 -5.03 -9.41
C ILE A 104 0.46 -4.55 -7.98
N ASP A 105 -0.51 -4.68 -7.08
CA ASP A 105 -0.29 -4.52 -5.64
C ASP A 105 0.55 -5.67 -5.06
N VAL A 106 1.38 -5.38 -4.07
CA VAL A 106 2.29 -6.35 -3.46
C VAL A 106 1.56 -7.53 -2.80
N HIS A 107 0.39 -7.30 -2.20
CA HIS A 107 -0.37 -8.36 -1.55
C HIS A 107 -0.98 -9.30 -2.60
N GLN A 108 -1.53 -8.76 -3.69
CA GLN A 108 -2.00 -9.57 -4.81
C GLN A 108 -0.86 -10.35 -5.46
N TYR A 109 0.31 -9.73 -5.62
CA TYR A 109 1.49 -10.40 -6.16
C TYR A 109 1.91 -11.59 -5.29
N LEU A 110 2.08 -11.38 -3.99
CA LEU A 110 2.43 -12.45 -3.04
C LEU A 110 1.35 -13.54 -2.96
N TRP A 111 0.07 -13.14 -2.97
CA TRP A 111 -1.03 -14.10 -2.96
C TRP A 111 -1.05 -14.98 -4.21
N ARG A 112 -0.77 -14.42 -5.40
CA ARG A 112 -0.60 -15.19 -6.63
C ARG A 112 0.59 -16.17 -6.55
N LEU A 113 1.70 -15.78 -5.94
CA LEU A 113 2.83 -16.70 -5.67
C LEU A 113 2.39 -17.85 -4.77
N TYR A 114 1.67 -17.54 -3.69
CA TYR A 114 1.16 -18.54 -2.77
C TYR A 114 0.24 -19.56 -3.49
N GLN A 115 -0.70 -19.08 -4.27
CA GLN A 115 -1.64 -19.94 -5.02
C GLN A 115 -0.94 -20.87 -6.02
N ARG A 116 0.24 -20.48 -6.52
CA ARG A 116 1.07 -21.32 -7.41
C ARG A 116 2.05 -22.22 -6.67
N GLY A 117 2.09 -22.16 -5.34
CA GLY A 117 3.06 -22.90 -4.53
C GLY A 117 4.50 -22.37 -4.63
N GLU A 118 4.68 -21.13 -5.08
CA GLU A 118 5.98 -20.48 -5.30
C GLU A 118 6.37 -19.57 -4.14
N MET A 119 5.46 -19.29 -3.21
CA MET A 119 5.74 -18.48 -2.01
C MET A 119 6.31 -19.35 -0.91
N ARG A 120 7.37 -18.90 -0.26
CA ARG A 120 7.87 -19.51 0.98
C ARG A 120 6.86 -19.29 2.11
N THR A 121 6.59 -20.35 2.87
CA THR A 121 5.65 -20.34 4.01
C THR A 121 6.28 -20.85 5.31
N ASP A 122 7.59 -21.02 5.34
CA ASP A 122 8.38 -21.43 6.50
C ASP A 122 8.57 -20.27 7.50
N PHE A 123 7.46 -19.67 7.89
CA PHE A 123 7.42 -18.51 8.77
C PHE A 123 7.84 -18.83 10.21
N ARG A 124 8.57 -17.91 10.82
CA ARG A 124 8.70 -17.84 12.28
C ARG A 124 7.37 -17.36 12.89
N ALA A 125 7.06 -17.84 14.08
CA ALA A 125 5.88 -17.37 14.80
C ALA A 125 6.00 -15.87 15.16
N VAL A 126 4.93 -15.13 14.93
CA VAL A 126 4.77 -13.72 15.29
C VAL A 126 3.52 -13.60 16.17
N PRO A 127 3.63 -13.84 17.50
CA PRO A 127 2.48 -13.75 18.40
C PRO A 127 2.07 -12.27 18.53
N ILE A 128 1.03 -11.87 17.80
CA ILE A 128 0.49 -10.50 17.82
C ILE A 128 -0.99 -10.52 17.44
N SER A 129 -1.79 -9.72 18.14
CA SER A 129 -3.19 -9.45 17.77
C SER A 129 -3.26 -8.12 17.03
N VAL A 130 -3.80 -8.13 15.82
CA VAL A 130 -3.88 -6.96 14.94
C VAL A 130 -5.27 -6.80 14.35
N VAL A 131 -5.62 -5.56 14.04
CA VAL A 131 -6.78 -5.25 13.18
C VAL A 131 -6.28 -4.71 11.84
N TYR A 132 -6.96 -5.08 10.78
CA TYR A 132 -6.63 -4.63 9.43
C TYR A 132 -7.69 -3.65 8.92
N HIS A 133 -7.26 -2.42 8.61
CA HIS A 133 -8.07 -1.42 7.92
C HIS A 133 -7.83 -1.50 6.41
N ASN A 134 -8.89 -1.82 5.68
CA ASN A 134 -8.85 -1.86 4.23
C ASN A 134 -9.03 -0.45 3.64
N ALA A 135 -7.98 0.10 3.06
CA ALA A 135 -8.02 1.44 2.50
C ALA A 135 -8.95 1.52 1.28
N CYS A 136 -9.64 2.66 1.08
CA CYS A 136 -10.54 2.85 -0.05
C CYS A 136 -9.90 2.60 -1.43
N HIS A 137 -8.62 2.93 -1.60
CA HIS A 137 -7.88 2.63 -2.84
C HIS A 137 -7.51 1.14 -2.99
N SER A 138 -7.47 0.36 -1.90
CA SER A 138 -7.40 -1.10 -1.99
C SER A 138 -8.72 -1.67 -2.46
N VAL A 139 -9.83 -1.23 -1.86
CA VAL A 139 -11.19 -1.66 -2.24
C VAL A 139 -11.47 -1.35 -3.71
N ALA A 140 -11.10 -0.15 -4.19
CA ALA A 140 -11.27 0.25 -5.59
C ALA A 140 -10.53 -0.67 -6.58
N GLN A 141 -9.42 -1.28 -6.16
CA GLN A 141 -8.64 -2.23 -6.96
C GLN A 141 -9.03 -3.69 -6.71
N GLY A 142 -10.06 -3.96 -5.89
CA GLY A 142 -10.46 -5.32 -5.51
C GLY A 142 -9.46 -6.02 -4.58
N ILE A 143 -8.58 -5.28 -3.91
CA ILE A 143 -7.60 -5.81 -2.95
C ILE A 143 -8.27 -5.80 -1.58
N THR A 144 -8.96 -6.87 -1.21
CA THR A 144 -9.74 -6.92 0.04
C THR A 144 -9.31 -8.05 0.94
N GLU A 145 -9.12 -9.24 0.39
CA GLU A 145 -8.85 -10.45 1.13
C GLU A 145 -7.37 -10.82 1.20
N GLU A 146 -6.60 -10.51 0.16
CA GLU A 146 -5.21 -10.97 0.01
C GLU A 146 -4.32 -10.55 1.19
N PRO A 147 -4.38 -9.30 1.71
CA PRO A 147 -3.57 -8.93 2.87
C PRO A 147 -3.91 -9.74 4.12
N ILE A 148 -5.21 -10.00 4.33
CA ILE A 148 -5.71 -10.75 5.49
C ILE A 148 -5.31 -12.21 5.38
N GLN A 149 -5.47 -12.81 4.19
CA GLN A 149 -5.12 -14.22 3.96
C GLN A 149 -3.61 -14.46 4.11
N LEU A 150 -2.78 -13.54 3.60
CA LEU A 150 -1.32 -13.61 3.78
C LEU A 150 -0.92 -13.57 5.26
N LEU A 151 -1.55 -12.68 6.04
CA LEU A 151 -1.28 -12.57 7.48
C LEU A 151 -1.70 -13.83 8.26
N LYS A 152 -2.81 -14.47 7.87
CA LYS A 152 -3.29 -15.72 8.47
C LYS A 152 -2.36 -16.91 8.24
N LEU A 153 -1.47 -16.86 7.24
CA LEU A 153 -0.46 -17.90 7.03
C LEU A 153 0.64 -17.86 8.11
N ILE A 154 0.79 -16.74 8.82
CA ILE A 154 1.87 -16.56 9.79
C ILE A 154 1.45 -17.13 11.16
N PRO A 155 2.17 -18.12 11.72
CA PRO A 155 1.85 -18.68 13.01
C PRO A 155 1.84 -17.61 14.13
N GLY A 156 0.77 -17.56 14.91
CA GLY A 156 0.61 -16.64 16.04
C GLY A 156 0.04 -15.26 15.70
N VAL A 157 -0.18 -14.91 14.42
CA VAL A 157 -0.89 -13.69 14.06
C VAL A 157 -2.39 -13.89 14.19
N ASP A 158 -3.04 -13.13 15.10
CA ASP A 158 -4.51 -13.00 15.16
C ASP A 158 -4.92 -11.73 14.43
N VAL A 159 -5.33 -11.85 13.17
CA VAL A 159 -5.75 -10.71 12.33
C VAL A 159 -7.26 -10.67 12.20
N ARG A 160 -7.84 -9.49 12.45
CA ARG A 160 -9.28 -9.22 12.27
C ARG A 160 -9.45 -8.06 11.30
N PRO A 161 -10.30 -8.21 10.26
CA PRO A 161 -10.71 -7.06 9.47
C PRO A 161 -11.54 -6.12 10.34
N ILE A 162 -11.43 -4.83 10.05
CA ILE A 162 -12.33 -3.80 10.55
C ILE A 162 -13.29 -3.44 9.41
N ASP A 163 -14.56 -3.24 9.74
CA ASP A 163 -15.59 -2.83 8.80
C ASP A 163 -15.18 -1.55 8.02
N ASP A 164 -15.67 -1.44 6.79
CA ASP A 164 -15.23 -0.49 5.74
C ASP A 164 -15.56 0.98 6.07
N SER A 165 -15.16 1.43 7.25
CA SER A 165 -15.25 2.84 7.64
C SER A 165 -14.07 3.61 7.05
N CYS A 166 -14.34 4.79 6.48
CA CYS A 166 -13.31 5.68 5.96
C CYS A 166 -12.44 6.24 7.09
N CYS A 167 -11.12 6.32 6.90
CA CYS A 167 -10.22 6.99 7.85
C CYS A 167 -10.42 8.53 7.90
N GLY A 168 -11.16 9.09 6.93
CA GLY A 168 -11.52 10.51 6.89
C GLY A 168 -10.52 11.42 6.16
N ILE A 169 -9.30 10.97 5.87
CA ILE A 169 -8.25 11.86 5.34
C ILE A 169 -8.50 12.35 3.91
N ALA A 170 -9.19 11.55 3.08
CA ALA A 170 -9.52 11.89 1.69
C ALA A 170 -8.31 12.44 0.89
N GLY A 171 -7.27 11.62 0.74
CA GLY A 171 -6.01 12.04 0.08
C GLY A 171 -5.29 13.11 0.91
N THR A 172 -5.19 14.34 0.40
CA THR A 172 -4.57 15.48 1.10
C THR A 172 -5.59 16.45 1.70
N TYR A 173 -6.90 16.18 1.56
CA TYR A 173 -7.96 17.06 2.07
C TYR A 173 -7.82 17.28 3.59
N GLY A 174 -7.72 16.20 4.36
CA GLY A 174 -7.60 16.26 5.83
C GLY A 174 -6.23 16.70 6.33
N MET A 175 -5.23 16.86 5.45
CA MET A 175 -3.93 17.43 5.82
C MET A 175 -3.93 18.94 5.89
N LYS A 176 -4.97 19.60 5.37
CA LYS A 176 -5.13 21.04 5.46
C LYS A 176 -5.73 21.43 6.81
N ALA A 177 -5.19 22.47 7.44
CA ALA A 177 -5.62 22.91 8.77
C ALA A 177 -7.14 23.19 8.83
N GLU A 178 -7.67 23.83 7.79
CA GLU A 178 -9.11 24.15 7.70
C GLU A 178 -10.04 22.93 7.58
N ASN A 179 -9.52 21.76 7.19
CA ASN A 179 -10.30 20.54 7.00
C ASN A 179 -10.03 19.48 8.07
N TYR A 180 -9.05 19.71 8.93
CA TYR A 180 -8.56 18.70 9.88
C TYR A 180 -9.66 18.17 10.80
N ASP A 181 -10.40 19.07 11.46
CA ASP A 181 -11.46 18.66 12.40
C ASP A 181 -12.54 17.82 11.70
N ARG A 182 -12.94 18.22 10.49
CA ARG A 182 -13.90 17.45 9.70
C ARG A 182 -13.37 16.10 9.26
N ALA A 183 -12.08 16.01 8.93
CA ALA A 183 -11.45 14.75 8.56
C ALA A 183 -11.41 13.78 9.76
N ILE A 184 -11.13 14.30 10.96
CA ILE A 184 -11.20 13.52 12.21
C ILE A 184 -12.63 13.07 12.50
N GLU A 185 -13.63 13.94 12.35
CA GLU A 185 -15.04 13.62 12.55
C GLU A 185 -15.51 12.48 11.63
N ILE A 186 -15.09 12.51 10.34
CA ILE A 186 -15.40 11.43 9.38
C ILE A 186 -14.71 10.12 9.78
N GLY A 187 -13.48 10.19 10.31
CA GLY A 187 -12.72 9.01 10.76
C GLY A 187 -13.16 8.44 12.11
N ASP A 188 -13.91 9.20 12.92
CA ASP A 188 -14.27 8.83 14.28
C ASP A 188 -14.98 7.46 14.41
N PRO A 189 -15.90 7.05 13.52
CA PRO A 189 -16.48 5.69 13.57
C PRO A 189 -15.40 4.60 13.52
N LEU A 190 -14.42 4.73 12.60
CA LEU A 190 -13.29 3.80 12.49
C LEU A 190 -12.44 3.82 13.77
N PHE A 191 -12.10 5.00 14.30
CA PHE A 191 -11.27 5.13 15.50
C PHE A 191 -11.92 4.49 16.71
N ARG A 192 -13.25 4.70 16.91
CA ARG A 192 -14.02 4.05 17.98
C ARG A 192 -14.08 2.54 17.83
N GLU A 193 -14.21 2.04 16.62
CA GLU A 193 -14.21 0.61 16.37
C GLU A 193 -12.84 0.00 16.70
N ILE A 194 -11.74 0.61 16.23
CA ILE A 194 -10.40 0.23 16.59
C ILE A 194 -10.23 0.21 18.12
N ASP A 195 -10.71 1.22 18.83
CA ASP A 195 -10.57 1.33 20.29
C ASP A 195 -11.35 0.27 21.08
N ARG A 196 -12.43 -0.25 20.51
CA ARG A 196 -13.16 -1.39 21.09
C ARG A 196 -12.42 -2.70 20.99
N THR A 197 -11.44 -2.80 20.09
CA THR A 197 -10.61 -3.99 19.95
C THR A 197 -9.50 -4.02 21.01
N LYS A 198 -8.99 -5.22 21.29
CA LYS A 198 -7.80 -5.40 22.13
C LYS A 198 -6.54 -5.59 21.29
N ALA A 199 -6.59 -5.24 20.00
CA ALA A 199 -5.48 -5.39 19.09
C ALA A 199 -4.27 -4.57 19.54
N GLU A 200 -3.08 -5.14 19.42
CA GLU A 200 -1.82 -4.51 19.80
C GLU A 200 -1.35 -3.49 18.75
N ALA A 201 -1.72 -3.71 17.48
CA ALA A 201 -1.41 -2.81 16.39
C ALA A 201 -2.52 -2.76 15.34
N ILE A 202 -2.51 -1.69 14.54
CA ILE A 202 -3.38 -1.51 13.39
C ILE A 202 -2.56 -1.69 12.14
N LEU A 203 -3.07 -2.46 11.18
CA LEU A 203 -2.43 -2.67 9.88
C LEU A 203 -3.22 -1.95 8.79
N THR A 204 -2.51 -1.31 7.89
CA THR A 204 -3.06 -0.77 6.64
C THR A 204 -1.96 -0.69 5.57
N GLY A 205 -2.31 -0.89 4.30
CA GLY A 205 -1.40 -0.68 3.17
C GLY A 205 -1.29 0.79 2.71
N CYS A 206 -2.13 1.68 3.26
CA CYS A 206 -2.18 3.07 2.80
C CYS A 206 -1.48 4.02 3.76
N GLY A 207 -0.41 4.70 3.31
CA GLY A 207 0.35 5.63 4.13
C GLY A 207 -0.47 6.83 4.64
N THR A 208 -1.42 7.37 3.85
CA THR A 208 -2.28 8.46 4.34
C THR A 208 -3.28 7.98 5.38
N CYS A 209 -3.82 6.76 5.23
CA CYS A 209 -4.64 6.15 6.29
C CYS A 209 -3.81 5.90 7.55
N ASN A 210 -2.54 5.47 7.40
CA ASN A 210 -1.62 5.32 8.53
C ASN A 210 -1.51 6.61 9.34
N ILE A 211 -1.22 7.74 8.69
CA ILE A 211 -1.13 9.06 9.35
C ILE A 211 -2.43 9.39 10.08
N GLN A 212 -3.57 9.27 9.41
CA GLN A 212 -4.86 9.68 9.95
C GLN A 212 -5.30 8.81 11.15
N ILE A 213 -5.14 7.49 11.01
CA ILE A 213 -5.47 6.55 12.09
C ILE A 213 -4.55 6.78 13.29
N ALA A 214 -3.25 7.03 13.07
CA ALA A 214 -2.30 7.33 14.14
C ALA A 214 -2.65 8.62 14.93
N HIS A 215 -3.32 9.58 14.29
CA HIS A 215 -3.87 10.76 14.98
C HIS A 215 -5.12 10.42 15.81
N GLY A 216 -5.98 9.53 15.30
CA GLY A 216 -7.24 9.17 15.96
C GLY A 216 -7.10 8.15 17.09
N VAL A 217 -6.07 7.30 17.07
CA VAL A 217 -5.87 6.23 18.04
C VAL A 217 -4.45 6.24 18.62
N LYS A 218 -4.30 5.78 19.89
CA LYS A 218 -2.99 5.74 20.58
C LYS A 218 -2.34 4.36 20.51
N ARG A 219 -2.30 3.77 19.31
CA ARG A 219 -1.69 2.45 19.08
C ARG A 219 -0.83 2.49 17.82
N PRO A 220 0.19 1.62 17.70
CA PRO A 220 1.02 1.55 16.49
C PRO A 220 0.16 1.27 15.26
N VAL A 221 0.40 2.04 14.19
CA VAL A 221 -0.16 1.80 12.86
C VAL A 221 1.00 1.44 11.95
N VAL A 222 0.98 0.24 11.39
CA VAL A 222 2.11 -0.32 10.65
C VAL A 222 1.66 -0.92 9.32
N HIS A 223 2.61 -1.05 8.40
CA HIS A 223 2.36 -1.70 7.11
C HIS A 223 2.41 -3.23 7.25
N THR A 224 1.59 -3.97 6.50
CA THR A 224 1.54 -5.44 6.51
C THR A 224 2.89 -6.08 6.20
N MET A 225 3.70 -5.46 5.31
CA MET A 225 5.03 -5.96 4.96
C MET A 225 5.97 -6.03 6.16
N SER A 226 5.80 -5.18 7.17
CA SER A 226 6.61 -5.24 8.40
C SER A 226 6.37 -6.53 9.20
N ILE A 227 5.13 -7.03 9.21
CA ILE A 227 4.77 -8.29 9.87
C ILE A 227 5.32 -9.48 9.07
N LEU A 228 5.18 -9.48 7.74
CA LEU A 228 5.75 -10.50 6.87
C LEU A 228 7.29 -10.54 6.98
N ARG A 229 7.96 -9.38 6.99
CA ARG A 229 9.40 -9.29 7.21
C ARG A 229 9.83 -9.96 8.53
N ARG A 230 9.11 -9.69 9.62
CA ARG A 230 9.36 -10.35 10.92
C ARG A 230 9.17 -11.85 10.84
N ALA A 231 8.12 -12.30 10.14
CA ALA A 231 7.84 -13.73 9.98
C ALA A 231 8.92 -14.45 9.16
N TYR A 232 9.49 -13.82 8.14
CA TYR A 232 10.65 -14.35 7.42
C TYR A 232 11.97 -14.24 8.19
N GLY A 233 12.05 -13.36 9.19
CA GLY A 233 13.26 -13.14 9.99
C GLY A 233 14.37 -12.41 9.25
N VAL A 234 14.02 -11.48 8.34
CA VAL A 234 14.92 -10.71 7.47
C VAL A 234 14.84 -9.21 7.70
#